data_11e6635c50c4d6ea889ec033aa1ee372
#
_entry.id   11e6635c50c4d6ea889ec033aa1ee372
#
_cell.length_a   1.000
_cell.length_b   1.000
_cell.length_c   1.000
_cell.angle_alpha   90.00
_cell.angle_beta   90.00
_cell.angle_gamma   90.00
#
_symmetry.space_group_name_H-M   'P 1'
#
loop_
_entity.id
_entity.type
_entity.pdbx_description
1 polymer ?
#
loop_
_entity_poly.entity_id
_entity_poly.type
_entity_poly.pdbx_seq_one_letter_code
_entity_poly.pdbx_strand_id
1 'polypeptide(L)'
;LGLSLLLNYLSLGGERIKLPKECYQGDYLKTLASDLKKDKKNKYEFTLPKKLPTNFDDWLILAKKELSDFEELGKFALTNILDGIKTDLKEFNTFHDDFFFESSLFKDSKKSEFHKTLNFLSKKDLSYNKDGAIWYKSTDFGDEKDRVLIRENEAPTYFASDLVYHKNKFDRKFDEMINLWGSDH
;
A
#
# COMPACT_ATOMS: atom_id res chain seq x y z
N LEU A 1 -6.20 -2.56 2.86
CA LEU A 1 -7.02 -3.51 2.10
C LEU A 1 -7.47 -4.66 3.01
N GLY A 2 -6.57 -5.37 3.72
CA GLY A 2 -6.91 -6.48 4.62
C GLY A 2 -7.94 -6.10 5.68
N LEU A 3 -7.78 -4.94 6.33
CA LEU A 3 -8.77 -4.46 7.29
C LEU A 3 -10.13 -4.21 6.64
N SER A 4 -10.15 -3.61 5.45
CA SER A 4 -11.40 -3.35 4.72
C SER A 4 -12.13 -4.65 4.38
N LEU A 5 -11.41 -5.69 3.97
CA LEU A 5 -11.99 -7.02 3.74
C LEU A 5 -12.50 -7.64 5.04
N LEU A 6 -11.72 -7.60 6.13
CA LEU A 6 -12.12 -8.13 7.43
C LEU A 6 -13.43 -7.51 7.92
N LEU A 7 -13.54 -6.19 7.90
CA LEU A 7 -14.73 -5.50 8.40
C LEU A 7 -15.99 -5.83 7.55
N ASN A 8 -15.84 -5.97 6.23
CA ASN A 8 -16.93 -6.47 5.38
C ASN A 8 -17.29 -7.93 5.72
N TYR A 9 -16.30 -8.80 5.95
CA TYR A 9 -16.50 -10.20 6.33
C TYR A 9 -17.27 -10.32 7.66
N LEU A 10 -16.88 -9.53 8.68
CA LEU A 10 -17.54 -9.49 9.98
C LEU A 10 -18.97 -8.96 9.86
N SER A 11 -19.22 -7.96 9.02
CA SER A 11 -20.56 -7.40 8.77
C SER A 11 -21.52 -8.42 8.18
N LEU A 12 -21.04 -9.43 7.42
CA LEU A 12 -21.85 -10.55 6.94
C LEU A 12 -22.31 -11.50 8.05
N GLY A 13 -21.75 -11.38 9.26
CA GLY A 13 -22.17 -12.09 10.47
C GLY A 13 -23.39 -11.48 11.16
N GLY A 14 -23.91 -10.34 10.67
CA GLY A 14 -25.03 -9.62 11.26
C GLY A 14 -24.63 -8.42 12.12
N GLU A 15 -23.35 -8.19 12.30
CA GLU A 15 -22.83 -7.06 13.06
C GLU A 15 -22.91 -5.75 12.26
N ARG A 16 -23.41 -4.68 12.90
CA ARG A 16 -23.45 -3.35 12.28
C ARG A 16 -22.11 -2.65 12.45
N ILE A 17 -21.18 -2.96 11.56
CA ILE A 17 -19.84 -2.33 11.56
C ILE A 17 -19.85 -1.16 10.58
N LYS A 18 -19.53 0.04 11.11
CA LYS A 18 -19.29 1.22 10.28
C LYS A 18 -17.83 1.19 9.84
N LEU A 19 -17.60 1.09 8.54
CA LEU A 19 -16.23 1.14 8.01
C LEU A 19 -15.62 2.53 8.26
N PRO A 20 -14.39 2.62 8.83
CA PRO A 20 -13.62 3.86 8.83
C PRO A 20 -13.44 4.40 7.41
N LYS A 21 -13.33 5.73 7.27
CA LYS A 21 -13.19 6.38 5.94
C LYS A 21 -11.85 6.07 5.26
N GLU A 22 -10.85 5.68 6.01
CA GLU A 22 -9.56 5.21 5.53
C GLU A 22 -9.63 3.81 4.91
N CYS A 23 -10.72 3.06 5.18
CA CYS A 23 -10.97 1.79 4.53
C CYS A 23 -11.51 1.99 3.11
N TYR A 24 -11.21 1.04 2.24
CA TYR A 24 -11.80 0.99 0.91
C TYR A 24 -13.31 0.72 1.01
N GLN A 25 -14.12 1.53 0.35
CA GLN A 25 -15.60 1.55 0.46
C GLN A 25 -16.28 0.81 -0.71
N GLY A 26 -15.55 0.24 -1.65
CA GLY A 26 -16.09 -0.36 -2.86
C GLY A 26 -16.87 -1.66 -2.61
N ASP A 27 -17.97 -1.86 -3.37
CA ASP A 27 -18.83 -3.04 -3.26
C ASP A 27 -18.11 -4.35 -3.63
N TYR A 28 -17.04 -4.29 -4.41
CA TYR A 28 -16.20 -5.45 -4.71
C TYR A 28 -15.65 -6.14 -3.46
N LEU A 29 -15.42 -5.40 -2.37
CA LEU A 29 -15.00 -5.98 -1.09
C LEU A 29 -16.12 -6.76 -0.38
N LYS A 30 -17.37 -6.37 -0.56
CA LYS A 30 -18.51 -7.13 -0.05
C LYS A 30 -18.65 -8.47 -0.79
N THR A 31 -18.47 -8.44 -2.10
CA THR A 31 -18.47 -9.65 -2.93
C THR A 31 -17.34 -10.58 -2.49
N LEU A 32 -16.11 -10.05 -2.38
CA LEU A 32 -14.96 -10.82 -1.96
C LEU A 32 -15.10 -11.38 -0.54
N ALA A 33 -15.69 -10.62 0.39
CA ALA A 33 -15.99 -11.08 1.74
C ALA A 33 -17.02 -12.22 1.74
N SER A 34 -18.03 -12.14 0.87
CA SER A 34 -19.03 -13.20 0.69
C SER A 34 -18.42 -14.49 0.15
N ASP A 35 -17.50 -14.37 -0.81
CA ASP A 35 -16.82 -15.53 -1.39
C ASP A 35 -15.86 -16.17 -0.38
N LEU A 36 -15.13 -15.34 0.37
CA LEU A 36 -14.29 -15.79 1.48
C LEU A 36 -15.12 -16.57 2.54
N LYS A 37 -16.34 -16.11 2.84
CA LYS A 37 -17.23 -16.77 3.82
C LYS A 37 -17.77 -18.11 3.33
N LYS A 38 -17.90 -18.30 2.02
CA LYS A 38 -18.32 -19.56 1.40
C LYS A 38 -17.20 -20.61 1.43
N ASP A 39 -15.95 -20.16 1.42
CA ASP A 39 -14.80 -21.06 1.46
C ASP A 39 -14.64 -21.65 2.87
N LYS A 40 -15.02 -22.92 3.00
CA LYS A 40 -14.95 -23.66 4.27
C LYS A 40 -13.52 -23.84 4.81
N LYS A 41 -12.50 -23.64 3.99
CA LYS A 41 -11.09 -23.77 4.38
C LYS A 41 -10.56 -22.51 5.07
N ASN A 42 -11.12 -21.35 4.78
CA ASN A 42 -10.69 -20.05 5.27
C ASN A 42 -11.72 -19.47 6.25
N LYS A 43 -11.84 -20.07 7.43
CA LYS A 43 -12.65 -19.51 8.50
C LYS A 43 -11.79 -18.63 9.38
N TYR A 44 -12.03 -17.33 9.32
CA TYR A 44 -11.44 -16.39 10.26
C TYR A 44 -12.33 -16.29 11.49
N GLU A 45 -11.87 -16.87 12.60
CA GLU A 45 -12.49 -16.71 13.90
C GLU A 45 -12.03 -15.38 14.51
N PHE A 46 -12.96 -14.46 14.70
CA PHE A 46 -12.67 -13.15 15.24
C PHE A 46 -13.63 -12.83 16.38
N THR A 47 -13.06 -12.55 17.56
CA THR A 47 -13.85 -12.16 18.72
C THR A 47 -14.04 -10.66 18.76
N LEU A 48 -15.27 -10.22 18.54
CA LEU A 48 -15.61 -8.81 18.64
C LEU A 48 -15.65 -8.36 20.12
N PRO A 49 -15.06 -7.21 20.45
CA PRO A 49 -15.17 -6.63 21.77
C PRO A 49 -16.59 -6.08 22.01
N LYS A 50 -16.99 -5.97 23.29
CA LYS A 50 -18.31 -5.38 23.67
C LYS A 50 -18.51 -3.97 23.10
N LYS A 51 -17.43 -3.18 22.99
CA LYS A 51 -17.45 -1.86 22.37
C LYS A 51 -16.55 -1.90 21.14
N LEU A 52 -17.14 -1.68 19.98
CA LEU A 52 -16.43 -1.69 18.72
C LEU A 52 -15.53 -0.45 18.58
N PRO A 53 -14.33 -0.59 17.98
CA PRO A 53 -13.50 0.54 17.59
C PRO A 53 -14.25 1.48 16.64
N THR A 54 -13.90 2.76 16.68
CA THR A 54 -14.54 3.79 15.84
C THR A 54 -13.62 4.37 14.78
N ASN A 55 -12.31 4.19 14.93
CA ASN A 55 -11.28 4.68 14.00
C ASN A 55 -10.48 3.54 13.40
N PHE A 56 -9.71 3.87 12.36
CA PHE A 56 -8.93 2.91 11.59
C PHE A 56 -7.82 2.24 12.42
N ASP A 57 -7.09 3.01 13.22
CA ASP A 57 -5.92 2.51 13.95
C ASP A 57 -6.30 1.51 15.04
N ASP A 58 -7.35 1.80 15.80
CA ASP A 58 -7.86 0.88 16.83
C ASP A 58 -8.37 -0.42 16.21
N TRP A 59 -9.05 -0.35 15.04
CA TRP A 59 -9.46 -1.53 14.30
C TRP A 59 -8.25 -2.33 13.80
N LEU A 60 -7.21 -1.68 13.31
CA LEU A 60 -6.00 -2.33 12.81
C LEU A 60 -5.25 -3.03 13.95
N ILE A 61 -5.12 -2.37 15.11
CA ILE A 61 -4.51 -2.97 16.31
C ILE A 61 -5.29 -4.20 16.75
N LEU A 62 -6.61 -4.10 16.83
CA LEU A 62 -7.47 -5.21 17.21
C LEU A 62 -7.36 -6.37 16.21
N ALA A 63 -7.42 -6.09 14.91
CA ALA A 63 -7.31 -7.11 13.87
C ALA A 63 -5.98 -7.89 13.95
N LYS A 64 -4.86 -7.19 14.10
CA LYS A 64 -3.54 -7.80 14.24
C LYS A 64 -3.38 -8.60 15.54
N LYS A 65 -4.09 -8.21 16.60
CA LYS A 65 -4.07 -8.92 17.88
C LYS A 65 -4.90 -10.21 17.82
N GLU A 66 -6.09 -10.14 17.24
CA GLU A 66 -7.06 -11.25 17.26
C GLU A 66 -6.85 -12.26 16.11
N LEU A 67 -6.22 -11.84 15.00
CA LEU A 67 -5.95 -12.70 13.84
C LEU A 67 -4.44 -12.88 13.63
N SER A 68 -3.92 -14.08 13.91
CA SER A 68 -2.53 -14.45 13.56
C SER A 68 -2.27 -14.30 12.04
N ASP A 69 -3.30 -14.56 11.25
CA ASP A 69 -3.24 -14.64 9.78
C ASP A 69 -3.74 -13.35 9.09
N PHE A 70 -3.74 -12.21 9.82
CA PHE A 70 -4.22 -10.94 9.27
C PHE A 70 -3.47 -10.52 7.99
N GLU A 71 -2.18 -10.78 7.92
CA GLU A 71 -1.37 -10.51 6.72
C GLU A 71 -1.81 -11.36 5.52
N GLU A 72 -2.17 -12.63 5.75
CA GLU A 72 -2.66 -13.53 4.69
C GLU A 72 -4.01 -13.06 4.14
N LEU A 73 -4.89 -12.51 4.99
CA LEU A 73 -6.14 -11.90 4.57
C LEU A 73 -5.89 -10.70 3.62
N GLY A 74 -4.88 -9.89 3.94
CA GLY A 74 -4.44 -8.79 3.08
C GLY A 74 -3.93 -9.28 1.72
N LYS A 75 -3.13 -10.34 1.71
CA LYS A 75 -2.62 -10.96 0.47
C LYS A 75 -3.74 -11.57 -0.35
N PHE A 76 -4.68 -12.27 0.29
CA PHE A 76 -5.87 -12.81 -0.37
C PHE A 76 -6.65 -11.72 -1.09
N ALA A 77 -6.95 -10.61 -0.40
CA ALA A 77 -7.65 -9.48 -1.00
C ALA A 77 -6.90 -8.91 -2.20
N LEU A 78 -5.58 -8.68 -2.04
CA LEU A 78 -4.72 -8.13 -3.09
C LEU A 78 -4.69 -9.03 -4.32
N THR A 79 -4.51 -10.34 -4.14
CA THR A 79 -4.44 -11.30 -5.24
C THR A 79 -5.73 -11.33 -6.05
N ASN A 80 -6.88 -11.44 -5.38
CA ASN A 80 -8.16 -11.50 -6.08
C ASN A 80 -8.49 -10.22 -6.84
N ILE A 81 -8.19 -9.04 -6.25
CA ILE A 81 -8.40 -7.76 -6.93
C ILE A 81 -7.46 -7.61 -8.12
N LEU A 82 -6.19 -7.98 -7.96
CA LEU A 82 -5.21 -7.92 -9.04
C LEU A 82 -5.58 -8.85 -10.21
N ASP A 83 -6.09 -10.04 -9.91
CA ASP A 83 -6.54 -10.98 -10.94
C ASP A 83 -7.77 -10.45 -11.70
N GLY A 84 -8.69 -9.76 -11.00
CA GLY A 84 -9.76 -8.99 -11.64
C GLY A 84 -9.22 -7.92 -12.59
N ILE A 85 -8.31 -7.07 -12.10
CA ILE A 85 -7.67 -6.02 -12.91
C ILE A 85 -6.97 -6.61 -14.14
N LYS A 86 -6.26 -7.72 -14.00
CA LYS A 86 -5.61 -8.40 -15.13
C LYS A 86 -6.62 -8.90 -16.15
N THR A 87 -7.78 -9.39 -15.68
CA THR A 87 -8.85 -9.84 -16.55
C THR A 87 -9.43 -8.68 -17.35
N ASP A 88 -9.74 -7.57 -16.69
CA ASP A 88 -10.26 -6.36 -17.34
C ASP A 88 -9.26 -5.82 -18.37
N LEU A 89 -7.99 -5.72 -18.00
CA LEU A 89 -6.92 -5.27 -18.92
C LEU A 89 -6.83 -6.18 -20.15
N LYS A 90 -6.95 -7.49 -19.98
CA LYS A 90 -6.95 -8.46 -21.09
C LYS A 90 -8.15 -8.25 -22.02
N GLU A 91 -9.34 -7.94 -21.48
CA GLU A 91 -10.51 -7.62 -22.27
C GLU A 91 -10.30 -6.37 -23.13
N PHE A 92 -9.56 -5.38 -22.61
CA PHE A 92 -9.10 -4.20 -23.34
C PHE A 92 -7.91 -4.46 -24.28
N ASN A 93 -7.49 -5.72 -24.43
CA ASN A 93 -6.30 -6.11 -25.21
C ASN A 93 -5.02 -5.39 -24.73
N THR A 94 -4.93 -5.09 -23.44
CA THR A 94 -3.81 -4.43 -22.78
C THR A 94 -3.07 -5.44 -21.91
N PHE A 95 -1.84 -5.76 -22.29
CA PHE A 95 -1.03 -6.75 -21.60
C PHE A 95 0.15 -6.09 -20.91
N HIS A 96 0.44 -6.52 -19.69
CA HIS A 96 1.58 -6.07 -18.93
C HIS A 96 2.51 -7.26 -18.63
N ASP A 97 3.79 -7.09 -18.89
CA ASP A 97 4.80 -8.11 -18.64
C ASP A 97 5.17 -8.20 -17.17
N ASP A 98 5.03 -7.08 -16.42
CA ASP A 98 5.40 -7.00 -15.01
C ASP A 98 4.38 -6.20 -14.20
N PHE A 99 4.01 -6.73 -13.04
CA PHE A 99 3.22 -6.04 -12.00
C PHE A 99 4.10 -5.81 -10.80
N PHE A 100 4.60 -4.59 -10.69
CA PHE A 100 5.52 -4.21 -9.63
C PHE A 100 4.78 -3.89 -8.32
N PHE A 101 5.18 -4.52 -7.23
CA PHE A 101 4.61 -4.28 -5.91
C PHE A 101 5.47 -3.27 -5.14
N GLU A 102 4.89 -2.14 -4.75
CA GLU A 102 5.54 -1.11 -3.94
C GLU A 102 6.19 -1.70 -2.68
N SER A 103 5.54 -2.68 -2.04
CA SER A 103 6.08 -3.35 -0.85
C SER A 103 7.44 -4.02 -1.08
N SER A 104 7.80 -4.33 -2.33
CA SER A 104 9.12 -4.89 -2.66
C SER A 104 10.26 -3.90 -2.43
N LEU A 105 9.98 -2.59 -2.51
CA LEU A 105 10.96 -1.52 -2.27
C LEU A 105 11.47 -1.51 -0.82
N PHE A 106 10.67 -2.03 0.11
CA PHE A 106 10.94 -2.02 1.55
C PHE A 106 11.43 -3.36 2.09
N LYS A 107 11.55 -4.40 1.25
CA LYS A 107 12.05 -5.70 1.68
C LYS A 107 13.48 -5.58 2.22
N ASP A 108 13.81 -6.40 3.22
CA ASP A 108 15.12 -6.48 3.86
C ASP A 108 15.53 -5.23 4.67
N SER A 109 14.55 -4.44 5.11
CA SER A 109 14.79 -3.31 6.02
C SER A 109 15.96 -2.44 5.55
N LYS A 110 17.07 -2.41 6.32
CA LYS A 110 18.25 -1.56 6.05
C LYS A 110 18.96 -1.82 4.72
N LYS A 111 18.74 -2.96 4.06
CA LYS A 111 19.28 -3.30 2.73
C LYS A 111 18.29 -3.13 1.59
N SER A 112 17.07 -2.66 1.89
CA SER A 112 16.03 -2.42 0.90
C SER A 112 16.46 -1.41 -0.17
N GLU A 113 15.80 -1.46 -1.32
CA GLU A 113 15.99 -0.45 -2.38
C GLU A 113 15.69 0.96 -1.86
N PHE A 114 14.73 1.08 -0.98
CA PHE A 114 14.38 2.32 -0.33
C PHE A 114 15.56 2.90 0.45
N HIS A 115 16.16 2.13 1.37
CA HIS A 115 17.31 2.60 2.14
C HIS A 115 18.56 2.84 1.30
N LYS A 116 18.81 2.01 0.28
CA LYS A 116 19.92 2.23 -0.66
C LYS A 116 19.76 3.56 -1.40
N THR A 117 18.54 3.88 -1.82
CA THR A 117 18.26 5.14 -2.52
C THR A 117 18.42 6.34 -1.59
N LEU A 118 17.89 6.29 -0.36
CA LEU A 118 18.10 7.37 0.62
C LEU A 118 19.61 7.60 0.90
N ASN A 119 20.38 6.53 1.07
CA ASN A 119 21.82 6.63 1.26
C ASN A 119 22.54 7.23 0.03
N PHE A 120 22.07 6.89 -1.18
CA PHE A 120 22.59 7.49 -2.40
C PHE A 120 22.32 9.00 -2.45
N LEU A 121 21.08 9.42 -2.16
CA LEU A 121 20.73 10.84 -2.13
C LEU A 121 21.55 11.62 -1.10
N SER A 122 21.71 11.07 0.10
CA SER A 122 22.53 11.68 1.15
C SER A 122 23.99 11.82 0.72
N LYS A 123 24.61 10.76 0.15
CA LYS A 123 25.99 10.80 -0.34
C LYS A 123 26.21 11.80 -1.48
N LYS A 124 25.18 12.10 -2.24
CA LYS A 124 25.21 13.06 -3.35
C LYS A 124 24.82 14.49 -2.93
N ASP A 125 24.59 14.71 -1.63
CA ASP A 125 24.09 15.99 -1.08
C ASP A 125 22.76 16.43 -1.70
N LEU A 126 21.92 15.47 -2.10
CA LEU A 126 20.59 15.71 -2.68
C LEU A 126 19.46 15.65 -1.65
N SER A 127 19.79 15.37 -0.39
CA SER A 127 18.83 15.35 0.72
C SER A 127 19.45 15.93 1.99
N TYR A 128 18.59 16.42 2.87
CA TYR A 128 18.98 17.00 4.16
C TYR A 128 17.92 16.69 5.23
N ASN A 129 18.33 16.81 6.51
CA ASN A 129 17.43 16.67 7.66
C ASN A 129 16.97 18.05 8.11
N LYS A 130 15.66 18.20 8.33
CA LYS A 130 15.06 19.41 8.89
C LYS A 130 13.81 19.02 9.67
N ASP A 131 13.67 19.55 10.90
CA ASP A 131 12.51 19.37 11.78
C ASP A 131 12.10 17.88 11.95
N GLY A 132 13.08 16.99 12.14
CA GLY A 132 12.85 15.56 12.31
C GLY A 132 12.49 14.80 11.03
N ALA A 133 12.40 15.48 9.90
CA ALA A 133 12.07 14.90 8.59
C ALA A 133 13.28 14.89 7.66
N ILE A 134 13.27 13.99 6.67
CA ILE A 134 14.26 13.96 5.57
C ILE A 134 13.63 14.60 4.34
N TRP A 135 14.33 15.58 3.78
CA TRP A 135 13.89 16.37 2.62
C TRP A 135 14.77 16.11 1.41
N TYR A 136 14.17 16.12 0.23
CA TYR A 136 14.84 16.09 -1.06
C TYR A 136 14.95 17.52 -1.61
N LYS A 137 16.13 17.88 -2.11
CA LYS A 137 16.42 19.20 -2.71
C LYS A 137 15.83 19.32 -4.11
N SER A 138 14.51 19.21 -4.25
CA SER A 138 13.84 19.26 -5.52
C SER A 138 13.88 20.65 -6.17
N THR A 139 14.09 21.71 -5.39
CA THR A 139 14.28 23.07 -5.90
C THR A 139 15.53 23.20 -6.78
N ASP A 140 16.57 22.42 -6.53
CA ASP A 140 17.78 22.37 -7.36
C ASP A 140 17.49 21.85 -8.78
N PHE A 141 16.33 21.22 -8.97
CA PHE A 141 15.86 20.65 -10.24
C PHE A 141 14.63 21.37 -10.82
N GLY A 142 14.29 22.55 -10.30
CA GLY A 142 13.23 23.39 -10.82
C GLY A 142 11.85 23.21 -10.21
N ASP A 143 11.73 22.45 -9.11
CA ASP A 143 10.47 22.42 -8.34
C ASP A 143 10.29 23.73 -7.54
N GLU A 144 9.07 24.07 -7.19
CA GLU A 144 8.75 25.27 -6.40
C GLU A 144 9.22 25.18 -4.95
N LYS A 145 9.35 23.98 -4.42
CA LYS A 145 9.76 23.71 -3.03
C LYS A 145 10.39 22.34 -2.90
N ASP A 146 11.25 22.18 -1.89
CA ASP A 146 11.78 20.88 -1.52
C ASP A 146 10.68 19.92 -1.05
N ARG A 147 10.88 18.64 -1.29
CA ARG A 147 9.90 17.59 -1.00
C ARG A 147 10.31 16.72 0.17
N VAL A 148 9.36 16.41 1.06
CA VAL A 148 9.60 15.48 2.17
C VAL A 148 9.68 14.05 1.63
N LEU A 149 10.76 13.35 1.98
CA LEU A 149 10.93 11.91 1.73
C LEU A 149 10.43 11.08 2.90
N ILE A 150 10.88 11.42 4.10
CA ILE A 150 10.51 10.76 5.35
C ILE A 150 9.93 11.81 6.28
N ARG A 151 8.75 11.53 6.83
CA ARG A 151 8.11 12.40 7.82
C ARG A 151 8.77 12.28 9.19
N GLU A 152 8.49 13.20 10.09
CA GLU A 152 8.93 13.19 11.50
C GLU A 152 8.58 11.86 12.23
N ASN A 153 7.46 11.25 11.90
CA ASN A 153 7.04 9.93 12.42
C ASN A 153 7.69 8.73 11.71
N GLU A 154 8.80 8.95 11.02
CA GLU A 154 9.55 7.95 10.25
C GLU A 154 8.79 7.30 9.07
N ALA A 155 7.57 7.76 8.76
CA ALA A 155 6.80 7.23 7.65
C ALA A 155 7.28 7.81 6.30
N PRO A 156 7.50 6.99 5.28
CA PRO A 156 7.81 7.46 3.93
C PRO A 156 6.60 8.20 3.33
N THR A 157 6.89 9.13 2.43
CA THR A 157 5.86 9.77 1.61
C THR A 157 5.65 8.99 0.32
N TYR A 158 4.52 9.23 -0.37
CA TYR A 158 4.31 8.69 -1.72
C TYR A 158 5.38 9.17 -2.69
N PHE A 159 5.81 10.44 -2.59
CA PHE A 159 6.91 10.98 -3.38
C PHE A 159 8.21 10.18 -3.20
N ALA A 160 8.53 9.77 -1.98
CA ALA A 160 9.71 8.94 -1.72
C ALA A 160 9.59 7.56 -2.37
N SER A 161 8.43 6.91 -2.29
CA SER A 161 8.19 5.62 -2.95
C SER A 161 8.32 5.73 -4.47
N ASP A 162 7.77 6.79 -5.07
CA ASP A 162 7.84 7.04 -6.50
C ASP A 162 9.28 7.31 -6.96
N LEU A 163 10.04 8.09 -6.20
CA LEU A 163 11.44 8.36 -6.49
C LEU A 163 12.27 7.06 -6.48
N VAL A 164 12.06 6.21 -5.46
CA VAL A 164 12.74 4.92 -5.36
C VAL A 164 12.32 3.98 -6.50
N TYR A 165 11.04 3.97 -6.86
CA TYR A 165 10.54 3.16 -7.96
C TYR A 165 11.10 3.63 -9.31
N HIS A 166 11.23 4.94 -9.54
CA HIS A 166 11.87 5.47 -10.75
C HIS A 166 13.34 5.05 -10.83
N LYS A 167 14.06 5.14 -9.69
CA LYS A 167 15.43 4.61 -9.64
C LYS A 167 15.48 3.12 -9.99
N ASN A 168 14.56 2.31 -9.47
CA ASN A 168 14.47 0.89 -9.81
C ASN A 168 14.22 0.69 -11.31
N LYS A 169 13.37 1.50 -11.96
CA LYS A 169 13.16 1.47 -13.42
C LYS A 169 14.46 1.78 -14.18
N PHE A 170 15.21 2.80 -13.77
CA PHE A 170 16.52 3.11 -14.37
C PHE A 170 17.51 1.94 -14.21
N ASP A 171 17.55 1.31 -13.05
CA ASP A 171 18.46 0.20 -12.78
C ASP A 171 18.15 -1.04 -13.66
N ARG A 172 16.90 -1.17 -14.17
CA ARG A 172 16.51 -2.22 -15.13
C ARG A 172 17.05 -1.98 -16.56
N LYS A 173 17.69 -0.84 -16.80
CA LYS A 173 18.40 -0.52 -18.06
C LYS A 173 17.51 -0.55 -19.31
N PHE A 174 16.30 -0.04 -19.21
CA PHE A 174 15.51 0.25 -20.39
C PHE A 174 16.10 1.43 -21.16
N ASP A 175 16.06 1.37 -22.49
CA ASP A 175 16.54 2.46 -23.36
C ASP A 175 15.64 3.68 -23.27
N GLU A 176 14.35 3.49 -23.03
CA GLU A 176 13.35 4.53 -22.90
C GLU A 176 12.39 4.24 -21.75
N MET A 177 12.00 5.29 -21.02
CA MET A 177 11.05 5.23 -19.91
C MET A 177 9.89 6.17 -20.17
N ILE A 178 8.70 5.62 -20.39
CA ILE A 178 7.48 6.39 -20.64
C ILE A 178 6.59 6.32 -19.40
N ASN A 179 6.22 7.47 -18.83
CA ASN A 179 5.29 7.56 -17.72
C ASN A 179 3.96 8.18 -18.18
N LEU A 180 2.87 7.51 -17.85
CA LEU A 180 1.52 7.99 -18.12
C LEU A 180 0.91 8.42 -16.78
N TRP A 181 0.79 9.73 -16.57
CA TRP A 181 0.30 10.32 -15.33
C TRP A 181 -0.92 11.22 -15.57
N GLY A 182 -1.77 11.32 -14.55
CA GLY A 182 -2.79 12.37 -14.50
C GLY A 182 -2.18 13.75 -14.27
N SER A 183 -2.98 14.79 -14.42
CA SER A 183 -2.54 16.20 -14.30
C SER A 183 -2.14 16.62 -12.88
N ASP A 184 -2.48 15.83 -11.90
CA ASP A 184 -2.24 16.06 -10.47
C ASP A 184 -1.03 15.28 -9.89
N HIS A 185 -0.26 14.66 -10.79
CA HIS A 185 1.00 13.98 -10.45
C HIS A 185 2.22 14.80 -10.80
#